data_1979483108125c59bff85ab69cbfe133
#
_entry.id   1979483108125c59bff85ab69cbfe133
#
_cell.length_a   1.000
_cell.length_b   1.000
_cell.length_c   1.000
_cell.angle_alpha   90.00
_cell.angle_beta   90.00
_cell.angle_gamma   90.00
#
_symmetry.space_group_name_H-M   'P 1'
#
loop_
_entity.id
_entity.type
_entity.pdbx_description
1 polymer ?
#
loop_
_entity_poly.entity_id
_entity_poly.type
_entity_poly.pdbx_seq_one_letter_code
_entity_poly.pdbx_strand_id
1 'polypeptide(L)'
;MDSGKTLANAYTHRVILFERVTKLYPTQTRPALEDVSLEVEKGEFVFLVGASGSGKSTFLRLVLKEETPTEGRVWVAGKDLNRLSNWKVPQLRRRIGTVFQDFRLLPNKTVFDNVAFALEVIGKSRSQVDRIVPEVLDLVGLEGKEQRMPDELSGGEQQRVAIARAFVNKPAILIADEPTGNLDPATSEGIMKLLDRINRTGTTVVMATHDVAIVDQMRKRVIELEQGHLVRDQSRGVYGYSR
;
A
#
# COMPACT_ATOMS: atom_id res chain seq x y z
N MET A 1 -32.24 -2.77 22.10
CA MET A 1 -31.42 -1.55 21.94
C MET A 1 -29.96 -1.89 22.20
N ASP A 2 -29.23 -2.52 21.23
CA ASP A 2 -27.75 -2.71 21.34
C ASP A 2 -27.07 -2.99 20.02
N SER A 3 -27.72 -2.78 18.88
CA SER A 3 -27.18 -3.04 17.55
C SER A 3 -26.09 -2.03 17.11
N GLY A 4 -26.06 -0.84 17.70
CA GLY A 4 -25.10 0.21 17.32
C GLY A 4 -23.71 0.06 17.93
N LYS A 5 -23.60 -0.53 19.13
CA LYS A 5 -22.30 -0.75 19.79
C LYS A 5 -21.55 -1.97 19.22
N THR A 6 -22.29 -2.99 18.79
CA THR A 6 -21.71 -4.22 18.21
C THR A 6 -21.11 -3.94 16.83
N LEU A 7 -21.74 -3.10 16.01
CA LEU A 7 -21.21 -2.69 14.71
C LEU A 7 -19.96 -1.81 14.85
N ALA A 8 -19.93 -0.85 15.77
CA ALA A 8 -18.76 0.00 16.00
C ALA A 8 -17.52 -0.81 16.43
N ASN A 9 -17.70 -1.86 17.23
CA ASN A 9 -16.60 -2.75 17.67
C ASN A 9 -16.08 -3.64 16.54
N ALA A 10 -16.92 -4.07 15.62
CA ALA A 10 -16.52 -4.90 14.47
C ALA A 10 -15.56 -4.18 13.50
N TYR A 11 -15.61 -2.85 13.44
CA TYR A 11 -14.73 -2.03 12.56
C TYR A 11 -13.43 -1.59 13.23
N THR A 12 -13.21 -1.86 14.52
CA THR A 12 -12.07 -1.34 15.28
C THR A 12 -10.75 -2.03 14.89
N HIS A 13 -10.79 -3.28 14.48
CA HIS A 13 -9.62 -4.09 14.10
C HIS A 13 -9.34 -4.08 12.59
N ARG A 14 -10.34 -3.81 11.77
CA ARG A 14 -10.22 -3.81 10.31
C ARG A 14 -9.72 -2.46 9.80
N VAL A 15 -8.74 -2.49 8.92
CA VAL A 15 -8.21 -1.28 8.29
C VAL A 15 -8.66 -1.12 6.85
N ILE A 16 -8.96 -2.23 6.16
CA ILE A 16 -9.60 -2.29 4.85
C ILE A 16 -10.74 -3.29 4.92
N LEU A 17 -11.89 -2.96 4.36
CA LEU A 17 -13.04 -3.86 4.24
C LEU A 17 -13.74 -3.62 2.90
N PHE A 18 -13.92 -4.69 2.15
CA PHE A 18 -14.72 -4.76 0.94
C PHE A 18 -15.95 -5.61 1.23
N GLU A 19 -17.14 -5.09 0.97
CA GLU A 19 -18.42 -5.75 1.15
C GLU A 19 -19.12 -5.87 -0.20
N ARG A 20 -19.06 -7.05 -0.83
CA ARG A 20 -19.65 -7.39 -2.12
C ARG A 20 -19.35 -6.34 -3.20
N VAL A 21 -18.07 -6.01 -3.35
CA VAL A 21 -17.62 -4.95 -4.24
C VAL A 21 -17.53 -5.41 -5.67
N THR A 22 -18.28 -4.74 -6.54
CA THR A 22 -18.18 -4.87 -8.01
C THR A 22 -17.69 -3.56 -8.59
N LYS A 23 -16.73 -3.62 -9.52
CA LYS A 23 -16.26 -2.46 -10.30
C LYS A 23 -16.29 -2.79 -11.78
N LEU A 24 -17.20 -2.14 -12.49
CA LEU A 24 -17.27 -2.12 -13.94
C LEU A 24 -16.81 -0.77 -14.48
N TYR A 25 -15.85 -0.75 -15.38
CA TYR A 25 -15.44 0.47 -16.08
C TYR A 25 -16.32 0.70 -17.31
N PRO A 26 -16.64 1.97 -17.66
CA PRO A 26 -17.56 2.27 -18.77
C PRO A 26 -17.14 1.70 -20.13
N THR A 27 -15.84 1.48 -20.33
CA THR A 27 -15.26 0.96 -21.58
C THR A 27 -15.12 -0.57 -21.60
N GLN A 28 -15.51 -1.26 -20.52
CA GLN A 28 -15.34 -2.69 -20.38
C GLN A 28 -16.70 -3.41 -20.33
N THR A 29 -16.75 -4.60 -20.91
CA THR A 29 -17.94 -5.48 -20.87
C THR A 29 -17.94 -6.43 -19.68
N ARG A 30 -16.78 -6.61 -19.03
CA ARG A 30 -16.62 -7.45 -17.83
C ARG A 30 -16.16 -6.61 -16.67
N PRO A 31 -16.64 -6.89 -15.44
CA PRO A 31 -16.17 -6.24 -14.25
C PRO A 31 -14.67 -6.47 -14.05
N ALA A 32 -13.97 -5.43 -13.61
CA ALA A 32 -12.57 -5.53 -13.16
C ALA A 32 -12.45 -6.16 -11.75
N LEU A 33 -13.51 -6.02 -10.94
CA LEU A 33 -13.77 -6.77 -9.71
C LEU A 33 -15.26 -7.14 -9.69
N GLU A 34 -15.58 -8.35 -9.25
CA GLU A 34 -16.94 -8.88 -9.22
C GLU A 34 -17.22 -9.57 -7.88
N ASP A 35 -18.20 -9.04 -7.15
CA ASP A 35 -18.68 -9.52 -5.84
C ASP A 35 -17.56 -9.83 -4.83
N VAL A 36 -16.52 -8.99 -4.78
CA VAL A 36 -15.37 -9.21 -3.92
C VAL A 36 -15.71 -8.80 -2.48
N SER A 37 -15.58 -9.75 -1.56
CA SER A 37 -15.71 -9.53 -0.13
C SER A 37 -14.45 -9.98 0.58
N LEU A 38 -13.75 -9.05 1.24
CA LEU A 38 -12.55 -9.35 2.01
C LEU A 38 -12.30 -8.26 3.07
N GLU A 39 -11.52 -8.60 4.06
CA GLU A 39 -11.07 -7.67 5.08
C GLU A 39 -9.57 -7.77 5.30
N VAL A 40 -8.93 -6.66 5.70
CA VAL A 40 -7.54 -6.63 6.14
C VAL A 40 -7.51 -6.00 7.53
N GLU A 41 -6.87 -6.68 8.47
CA GLU A 41 -6.73 -6.21 9.84
C GLU A 41 -5.54 -5.25 10.00
N LYS A 42 -5.55 -4.48 11.08
CA LYS A 42 -4.44 -3.59 11.41
C LYS A 42 -3.17 -4.40 11.71
N GLY A 43 -2.04 -3.95 11.13
CA GLY A 43 -0.75 -4.58 11.33
C GLY A 43 -0.52 -5.84 10.51
N GLU A 44 -1.47 -6.27 9.69
CA GLU A 44 -1.24 -7.39 8.76
C GLU A 44 -0.25 -7.01 7.66
N PHE A 45 0.47 -8.01 7.19
CA PHE A 45 1.18 -7.97 5.91
C PHE A 45 0.46 -8.90 4.95
N VAL A 46 -0.07 -8.34 3.86
CA VAL A 46 -0.90 -9.05 2.89
C VAL A 46 -0.29 -8.94 1.49
N PHE A 47 -0.10 -10.07 0.84
CA PHE A 47 0.18 -10.13 -0.58
C PHE A 47 -1.13 -10.19 -1.38
N LEU A 48 -1.26 -9.29 -2.34
CA LEU A 48 -2.33 -9.30 -3.34
C LEU A 48 -1.75 -9.83 -4.64
N VAL A 49 -2.08 -11.06 -4.98
CA VAL A 49 -1.50 -11.77 -6.13
C VAL A 49 -2.53 -12.04 -7.22
N GLY A 50 -2.05 -12.43 -8.39
CA GLY A 50 -2.85 -12.78 -9.56
C GLY A 50 -2.20 -12.32 -10.86
N ALA A 51 -2.63 -12.87 -11.98
CA ALA A 51 -2.12 -12.54 -13.31
C ALA A 51 -2.35 -11.04 -13.66
N SER A 52 -1.71 -10.57 -14.72
CA SER A 52 -2.01 -9.26 -15.28
C SER A 52 -3.50 -9.17 -15.65
N GLY A 53 -4.15 -8.06 -15.29
CA GLY A 53 -5.59 -7.89 -15.52
C GLY A 53 -6.50 -8.59 -14.51
N SER A 54 -5.99 -9.26 -13.49
CA SER A 54 -6.81 -9.96 -12.48
C SER A 54 -7.64 -9.04 -11.56
N GLY A 55 -7.40 -7.72 -11.57
CA GLY A 55 -8.13 -6.76 -10.73
C GLY A 55 -7.28 -6.09 -9.62
N LYS A 56 -6.00 -6.46 -9.44
CA LYS A 56 -5.12 -5.90 -8.39
C LYS A 56 -5.05 -4.37 -8.40
N SER A 57 -4.78 -3.78 -9.54
CA SER A 57 -4.69 -2.31 -9.66
C SER A 57 -6.03 -1.64 -9.40
N THR A 58 -7.15 -2.27 -9.78
CA THR A 58 -8.50 -1.77 -9.46
C THR A 58 -8.76 -1.82 -7.95
N PHE A 59 -8.36 -2.90 -7.27
CA PHE A 59 -8.44 -3.00 -5.82
C PHE A 59 -7.67 -1.84 -5.15
N LEU A 60 -6.41 -1.61 -5.55
CA LEU A 60 -5.58 -0.54 -5.00
C LEU A 60 -6.19 0.86 -5.25
N ARG A 61 -6.71 1.11 -6.45
CA ARG A 61 -7.39 2.37 -6.79
C ARG A 61 -8.64 2.62 -5.96
N LEU A 62 -9.41 1.58 -5.65
CA LEU A 62 -10.56 1.68 -4.76
C LEU A 62 -10.12 2.03 -3.34
N VAL A 63 -9.06 1.39 -2.80
CA VAL A 63 -8.52 1.70 -1.46
C VAL A 63 -8.04 3.15 -1.39
N LEU A 64 -7.41 3.68 -2.46
CA LEU A 64 -6.94 5.06 -2.56
C LEU A 64 -8.06 6.08 -2.83
N LYS A 65 -9.30 5.63 -3.03
CA LYS A 65 -10.41 6.48 -3.50
C LYS A 65 -10.08 7.22 -4.79
N GLU A 66 -9.33 6.60 -5.69
CA GLU A 66 -9.15 7.05 -7.07
C GLU A 66 -10.32 6.60 -7.94
N GLU A 67 -10.94 5.49 -7.55
CA GLU A 67 -12.14 4.92 -8.14
C GLU A 67 -13.23 4.75 -7.07
N THR A 68 -14.46 4.63 -7.53
CA THR A 68 -15.61 4.24 -6.70
C THR A 68 -16.15 2.90 -7.18
N PRO A 69 -16.60 2.02 -6.28
CA PRO A 69 -17.25 0.79 -6.69
C PRO A 69 -18.55 1.08 -7.45
N THR A 70 -18.91 0.20 -8.40
CA THR A 70 -20.20 0.23 -9.08
C THR A 70 -21.28 -0.30 -8.15
N GLU A 71 -20.96 -1.37 -7.41
CA GLU A 71 -21.81 -1.97 -6.38
C GLU A 71 -20.99 -2.31 -5.14
N GLY A 72 -21.68 -2.54 -4.03
CA GLY A 72 -21.03 -2.87 -2.76
C GLY A 72 -20.48 -1.66 -2.01
N ARG A 73 -19.65 -1.92 -1.00
CA ARG A 73 -19.07 -0.88 -0.13
C ARG A 73 -17.60 -1.11 0.15
N VAL A 74 -16.84 -0.01 0.22
CA VAL A 74 -15.43 -0.02 0.58
C VAL A 74 -15.21 0.85 1.81
N TRP A 75 -14.58 0.27 2.83
CA TRP A 75 -14.17 0.97 4.04
C TRP A 75 -12.65 0.94 4.15
N VAL A 76 -12.04 2.09 4.41
CA VAL A 76 -10.59 2.23 4.59
C VAL A 76 -10.30 3.13 5.78
N ALA A 77 -9.44 2.65 6.68
CA ALA A 77 -9.04 3.37 7.88
C ALA A 77 -10.25 3.92 8.67
N GLY A 78 -11.34 3.14 8.77
CA GLY A 78 -12.58 3.50 9.46
C GLY A 78 -13.48 4.50 8.74
N LYS A 79 -13.23 4.77 7.44
CA LYS A 79 -14.05 5.65 6.60
C LYS A 79 -14.80 4.86 5.55
N ASP A 80 -16.11 5.08 5.42
CA ASP A 80 -16.93 4.60 4.31
C ASP A 80 -16.59 5.43 3.05
N LEU A 81 -15.92 4.82 2.08
CA LEU A 81 -15.45 5.53 0.88
C LEU A 81 -16.60 5.89 -0.06
N ASN A 82 -17.71 5.16 -0.02
CA ASN A 82 -18.89 5.46 -0.84
C ASN A 82 -19.52 6.79 -0.42
N ARG A 83 -19.46 7.11 0.87
CA ARG A 83 -20.03 8.34 1.47
C ARG A 83 -18.99 9.44 1.71
N LEU A 84 -17.71 9.16 1.46
CA LEU A 84 -16.63 10.12 1.68
C LEU A 84 -16.67 11.20 0.61
N SER A 85 -16.91 12.44 1.04
CA SER A 85 -16.88 13.62 0.15
C SER A 85 -15.45 13.93 -0.34
N ASN A 86 -15.33 14.44 -1.57
CA ASN A 86 -14.03 14.64 -2.22
C ASN A 86 -13.07 15.55 -1.43
N TRP A 87 -13.56 16.55 -0.72
CA TRP A 87 -12.71 17.41 0.11
C TRP A 87 -12.08 16.70 1.32
N LYS A 88 -12.61 15.53 1.73
CA LYS A 88 -12.06 14.68 2.80
C LYS A 88 -11.08 13.62 2.28
N VAL A 89 -11.00 13.40 0.97
CA VAL A 89 -10.08 12.43 0.36
C VAL A 89 -8.61 12.70 0.71
N PRO A 90 -8.12 13.96 0.72
CA PRO A 90 -6.76 14.23 1.16
C PRO A 90 -6.46 13.77 2.59
N GLN A 91 -7.43 13.86 3.52
CA GLN A 91 -7.26 13.38 4.90
C GLN A 91 -7.17 11.85 4.96
N LEU A 92 -7.92 11.13 4.11
CA LEU A 92 -7.80 9.68 3.97
C LEU A 92 -6.40 9.32 3.44
N ARG A 93 -5.97 9.94 2.32
CA ARG A 93 -4.69 9.63 1.66
C ARG A 93 -3.47 9.93 2.53
N ARG A 94 -3.54 10.87 3.48
CA ARG A 94 -2.50 11.10 4.51
C ARG A 94 -2.29 9.88 5.43
N ARG A 95 -3.27 8.98 5.53
CA ARG A 95 -3.20 7.75 6.32
C ARG A 95 -2.72 6.55 5.51
N ILE A 96 -2.47 6.73 4.21
CA ILE A 96 -2.05 5.71 3.27
C ILE A 96 -0.75 6.16 2.63
N GLY A 97 0.32 5.41 2.82
CA GLY A 97 1.56 5.56 2.04
C GLY A 97 1.46 4.71 0.77
N THR A 98 2.02 5.20 -0.33
CA THR A 98 2.02 4.46 -1.60
C THR A 98 3.43 4.38 -2.17
N VAL A 99 3.85 3.16 -2.52
CA VAL A 99 5.12 2.82 -3.17
C VAL A 99 4.79 2.22 -4.53
N PHE A 100 5.45 2.71 -5.59
CA PHE A 100 5.24 2.28 -6.96
C PHE A 100 6.46 1.56 -7.51
N GLN A 101 6.28 0.76 -8.55
CA GLN A 101 7.34 0.06 -9.26
C GLN A 101 8.35 1.02 -9.93
N ASP A 102 7.88 2.17 -10.43
CA ASP A 102 8.65 3.20 -11.14
C ASP A 102 9.17 4.33 -10.21
N PHE A 103 9.23 4.06 -8.90
CA PHE A 103 9.71 4.94 -7.82
C PHE A 103 8.99 6.29 -7.71
N ARG A 104 8.65 6.95 -8.81
CA ARG A 104 7.99 8.26 -8.91
C ARG A 104 8.66 9.33 -8.05
N LEU A 105 9.98 9.37 -8.05
CA LEU A 105 10.72 10.40 -7.37
C LEU A 105 10.62 11.73 -8.10
N LEU A 106 10.72 12.82 -7.35
CA LEU A 106 10.82 14.16 -7.89
C LEU A 106 12.25 14.36 -8.41
N PRO A 107 12.47 14.44 -9.74
CA PRO A 107 13.81 14.36 -10.34
C PRO A 107 14.70 15.56 -10.00
N ASN A 108 14.07 16.72 -9.72
CA ASN A 108 14.76 17.98 -9.40
C ASN A 108 14.85 18.24 -7.89
N LYS A 109 14.71 17.20 -7.07
CA LYS A 109 14.73 17.26 -5.61
C LYS A 109 15.73 16.25 -5.07
N THR A 110 16.47 16.64 -4.05
CA THR A 110 17.39 15.74 -3.34
C THR A 110 16.63 14.58 -2.69
N VAL A 111 17.36 13.59 -2.19
CA VAL A 111 16.80 12.52 -1.34
C VAL A 111 16.04 13.10 -0.16
N PHE A 112 16.67 14.06 0.56
CA PHE A 112 16.04 14.75 1.67
C PHE A 112 14.74 15.43 1.25
N ASP A 113 14.76 16.22 0.18
CA ASP A 113 13.59 16.98 -0.27
C ASP A 113 12.48 16.08 -0.81
N ASN A 114 12.80 14.93 -1.42
CA ASN A 114 11.81 13.93 -1.83
C ASN A 114 11.01 13.41 -0.63
N VAL A 115 11.68 13.14 0.49
CA VAL A 115 11.02 12.66 1.71
C VAL A 115 10.34 13.81 2.45
N ALA A 116 11.01 14.97 2.56
CA ALA A 116 10.49 16.17 3.21
C ALA A 116 9.16 16.64 2.61
N PHE A 117 9.02 16.54 1.29
CA PHE A 117 7.81 16.95 0.56
C PHE A 117 6.53 16.36 1.15
N ALA A 118 6.54 15.09 1.56
CA ALA A 118 5.36 14.45 2.15
C ALA A 118 4.97 15.05 3.51
N LEU A 119 5.93 15.58 4.28
CA LEU A 119 5.69 16.29 5.54
C LEU A 119 5.23 17.74 5.30
N GLU A 120 5.82 18.41 4.32
CA GLU A 120 5.50 19.79 3.96
C GLU A 120 4.05 19.93 3.47
N VAL A 121 3.60 19.00 2.62
CA VAL A 121 2.21 18.96 2.10
C VAL A 121 1.17 18.87 3.22
N ILE A 122 1.52 18.27 4.36
CA ILE A 122 0.61 18.18 5.51
C ILE A 122 0.81 19.31 6.53
N GLY A 123 1.67 20.29 6.23
CA GLY A 123 1.89 21.48 7.04
C GLY A 123 2.82 21.29 8.24
N LYS A 124 3.76 20.33 8.18
CA LYS A 124 4.79 20.19 9.21
C LYS A 124 5.77 21.37 9.17
N SER A 125 6.18 21.84 10.35
CA SER A 125 7.18 22.92 10.45
C SER A 125 8.57 22.45 9.99
N ARG A 126 9.42 23.39 9.57
CA ARG A 126 10.79 23.09 9.13
C ARG A 126 11.57 22.32 10.19
N SER A 127 11.48 22.71 11.46
CA SER A 127 12.16 22.01 12.55
C SER A 127 11.69 20.56 12.74
N GLN A 128 10.41 20.28 12.46
CA GLN A 128 9.88 18.90 12.47
C GLN A 128 10.43 18.10 11.29
N VAL A 129 10.47 18.70 10.10
CA VAL A 129 11.03 18.08 8.88
C VAL A 129 12.50 17.74 9.10
N ASP A 130 13.32 18.69 9.57
CA ASP A 130 14.76 18.53 9.78
C ASP A 130 15.09 17.45 10.83
N ARG A 131 14.17 17.16 11.74
CA ARG A 131 14.30 16.07 12.71
C ARG A 131 13.84 14.72 12.15
N ILE A 132 12.66 14.68 11.50
CA ILE A 132 12.01 13.42 11.13
C ILE A 132 12.66 12.80 9.89
N VAL A 133 13.06 13.60 8.91
CA VAL A 133 13.57 13.06 7.63
C VAL A 133 14.86 12.26 7.83
N PRO A 134 15.89 12.73 8.59
CA PRO A 134 17.09 11.93 8.84
C PRO A 134 16.78 10.61 9.55
N GLU A 135 15.87 10.60 10.55
CA GLU A 135 15.47 9.38 11.25
C GLU A 135 14.88 8.32 10.28
N VAL A 136 14.10 8.79 9.31
CA VAL A 136 13.49 7.88 8.31
C VAL A 136 14.50 7.44 7.27
N LEU A 137 15.43 8.31 6.86
CA LEU A 137 16.51 7.96 5.92
C LEU A 137 17.45 6.91 6.53
N ASP A 138 17.79 7.03 7.83
CA ASP A 138 18.53 6.00 8.56
C ASP A 138 17.74 4.66 8.58
N LEU A 139 16.45 4.70 8.90
CA LEU A 139 15.58 3.51 8.91
C LEU A 139 15.63 2.74 7.60
N VAL A 140 15.66 3.44 6.46
CA VAL A 140 15.68 2.83 5.12
C VAL A 140 17.11 2.55 4.61
N GLY A 141 18.16 2.88 5.39
CA GLY A 141 19.56 2.65 5.05
C GLY A 141 20.09 3.62 3.99
N LEU A 142 19.71 4.89 4.08
CA LEU A 142 20.16 5.99 3.21
C LEU A 142 20.89 7.11 3.97
N GLU A 143 21.40 6.82 5.15
CA GLU A 143 22.23 7.76 5.93
C GLU A 143 23.43 8.24 5.09
N GLY A 144 23.71 9.54 5.11
CA GLY A 144 24.78 10.17 4.34
C GLY A 144 24.46 10.41 2.86
N LYS A 145 23.23 10.10 2.40
CA LYS A 145 22.80 10.32 1.00
C LYS A 145 21.74 11.42 0.86
N GLU A 146 21.52 12.21 1.90
CA GLU A 146 20.47 13.22 1.99
C GLU A 146 20.51 14.23 0.84
N GLN A 147 21.74 14.61 0.41
CA GLN A 147 21.98 15.62 -0.62
C GLN A 147 22.09 15.05 -2.04
N ARG A 148 22.03 13.72 -2.21
CA ARG A 148 22.08 13.10 -3.52
C ARG A 148 20.82 13.38 -4.32
N MET A 149 20.98 13.45 -5.64
CA MET A 149 19.86 13.53 -6.59
C MET A 149 19.42 12.12 -6.98
N PRO A 150 18.17 11.92 -7.45
CA PRO A 150 17.67 10.60 -7.86
C PRO A 150 18.52 9.89 -8.91
N ASP A 151 19.08 10.62 -9.87
CA ASP A 151 19.95 10.09 -10.93
C ASP A 151 21.33 9.64 -10.47
N GLU A 152 21.75 10.04 -9.28
CA GLU A 152 22.98 9.57 -8.62
C GLU A 152 22.80 8.28 -7.81
N LEU A 153 21.56 7.73 -7.78
CA LEU A 153 21.19 6.57 -6.96
C LEU A 153 20.98 5.32 -7.82
N SER A 154 21.36 4.16 -7.27
CA SER A 154 20.93 2.87 -7.81
C SER A 154 19.40 2.70 -7.72
N GLY A 155 18.82 1.79 -8.52
CA GLY A 155 17.38 1.51 -8.48
C GLY A 155 16.89 1.09 -7.10
N GLY A 156 17.68 0.29 -6.37
CA GLY A 156 17.36 -0.10 -5.00
C GLY A 156 17.36 1.08 -4.01
N GLU A 157 18.28 2.04 -4.18
CA GLU A 157 18.31 3.26 -3.38
C GLU A 157 17.14 4.18 -3.72
N GLN A 158 16.81 4.32 -5.00
CA GLN A 158 15.61 5.08 -5.41
C GLN A 158 14.33 4.48 -4.80
N GLN A 159 14.22 3.16 -4.77
CA GLN A 159 13.08 2.49 -4.14
C GLN A 159 13.04 2.74 -2.62
N ARG A 160 14.20 2.75 -1.96
CA ARG A 160 14.28 3.11 -0.53
C ARG A 160 13.85 4.55 -0.27
N VAL A 161 14.18 5.50 -1.15
CA VAL A 161 13.68 6.89 -1.06
C VAL A 161 12.16 6.92 -1.23
N ALA A 162 11.60 6.17 -2.20
CA ALA A 162 10.16 6.09 -2.40
C ALA A 162 9.43 5.50 -1.17
N ILE A 163 10.01 4.46 -0.55
CA ILE A 163 9.49 3.87 0.69
C ILE A 163 9.60 4.87 1.84
N ALA A 164 10.73 5.56 2.01
CA ALA A 164 10.91 6.60 3.03
C ALA A 164 9.85 7.70 2.90
N ARG A 165 9.62 8.21 1.70
CA ARG A 165 8.58 9.21 1.41
C ARG A 165 7.18 8.72 1.75
N ALA A 166 6.87 7.45 1.42
CA ALA A 166 5.58 6.85 1.72
C ALA A 166 5.36 6.62 3.23
N PHE A 167 6.44 6.34 3.97
CA PHE A 167 6.39 5.97 5.38
C PHE A 167 6.59 7.16 6.35
N VAL A 168 7.18 8.28 5.91
CA VAL A 168 7.60 9.39 6.79
C VAL A 168 6.46 9.96 7.65
N ASN A 169 5.21 9.86 7.19
CA ASN A 169 4.01 10.25 7.95
C ASN A 169 3.48 9.16 8.89
N LYS A 170 4.18 8.03 9.03
CA LYS A 170 3.74 6.86 9.81
C LYS A 170 2.30 6.46 9.46
N PRO A 171 2.01 6.13 8.20
CA PRO A 171 0.66 5.84 7.74
C PRO A 171 0.11 4.58 8.41
N ALA A 172 -1.21 4.48 8.51
CA ALA A 172 -1.88 3.27 8.99
C ALA A 172 -1.75 2.11 7.99
N ILE A 173 -1.68 2.44 6.70
CA ILE A 173 -1.60 1.49 5.58
C ILE A 173 -0.45 1.91 4.67
N LEU A 174 0.39 0.97 4.27
CA LEU A 174 1.36 1.11 3.20
C LEU A 174 0.95 0.20 2.03
N ILE A 175 0.63 0.81 0.91
CA ILE A 175 0.36 0.10 -0.35
C ILE A 175 1.65 0.07 -1.15
N ALA A 176 2.06 -1.11 -1.60
CA ALA A 176 3.21 -1.30 -2.48
C ALA A 176 2.76 -2.02 -3.75
N ASP A 177 2.84 -1.35 -4.89
CA ASP A 177 2.47 -1.90 -6.19
C ASP A 177 3.75 -2.30 -6.93
N GLU A 178 4.01 -3.61 -6.99
CA GLU A 178 5.20 -4.23 -7.62
C GLU A 178 6.53 -3.59 -7.16
N PRO A 179 6.80 -3.42 -5.84
CA PRO A 179 7.91 -2.59 -5.36
C PRO A 179 9.31 -3.16 -5.68
N THR A 180 9.38 -4.39 -6.16
CA THR A 180 10.61 -5.10 -6.51
C THR A 180 10.74 -5.40 -8.00
N GLY A 181 9.73 -5.05 -8.81
CA GLY A 181 9.62 -5.46 -10.20
C GLY A 181 10.74 -4.98 -11.14
N ASN A 182 11.47 -3.92 -10.76
CA ASN A 182 12.58 -3.36 -11.53
C ASN A 182 13.96 -3.58 -10.86
N LEU A 183 14.04 -4.50 -9.87
CA LEU A 183 15.23 -4.71 -9.06
C LEU A 183 15.80 -6.10 -9.24
N ASP A 184 17.10 -6.24 -9.03
CA ASP A 184 17.74 -7.55 -8.96
C ASP A 184 17.31 -8.33 -7.70
N PRO A 185 17.49 -9.67 -7.68
CA PRO A 185 17.00 -10.50 -6.56
C PRO A 185 17.59 -10.12 -5.19
N ALA A 186 18.88 -9.77 -5.12
CA ALA A 186 19.52 -9.42 -3.86
C ALA A 186 19.00 -8.09 -3.31
N THR A 187 18.81 -7.10 -4.17
CA THR A 187 18.20 -5.81 -3.83
C THR A 187 16.75 -6.00 -3.42
N SER A 188 15.99 -6.84 -4.14
CA SER A 188 14.59 -7.17 -3.83
C SER A 188 14.44 -7.75 -2.41
N GLU A 189 15.32 -8.67 -2.01
CA GLU A 189 15.33 -9.20 -0.65
C GLU A 189 15.54 -8.09 0.40
N GLY A 190 16.43 -7.14 0.12
CA GLY A 190 16.66 -5.98 0.99
C GLY A 190 15.43 -5.08 1.13
N ILE A 191 14.66 -4.86 0.05
CA ILE A 191 13.40 -4.12 0.07
C ILE A 191 12.34 -4.88 0.86
N MET A 192 12.24 -6.20 0.69
CA MET A 192 11.27 -7.01 1.43
C MET A 192 11.54 -7.02 2.94
N LYS A 193 12.80 -7.11 3.37
CA LYS A 193 13.20 -6.97 4.78
C LYS A 193 12.82 -5.60 5.34
N LEU A 194 12.97 -4.55 4.55
CA LEU A 194 12.57 -3.20 4.94
C LEU A 194 11.05 -3.09 5.11
N LEU A 195 10.25 -3.61 4.17
CA LEU A 195 8.78 -3.61 4.28
C LEU A 195 8.31 -4.44 5.48
N ASP A 196 8.93 -5.59 5.78
CA ASP A 196 8.63 -6.39 6.98
C ASP A 196 8.99 -5.61 8.27
N ARG A 197 10.11 -4.90 8.29
CA ARG A 197 10.50 -4.03 9.41
C ARG A 197 9.47 -2.92 9.63
N ILE A 198 9.01 -2.27 8.57
CA ILE A 198 7.94 -1.27 8.64
C ILE A 198 6.64 -1.90 9.16
N ASN A 199 6.26 -3.07 8.67
CA ASN A 199 5.07 -3.77 9.15
C ASN A 199 5.13 -4.06 10.65
N ARG A 200 6.28 -4.48 11.17
CA ARG A 200 6.50 -4.74 12.62
C ARG A 200 6.33 -3.50 13.49
N THR A 201 6.38 -2.29 12.94
CA THR A 201 6.05 -1.06 13.69
C THR A 201 4.53 -0.84 13.86
N GLY A 202 3.70 -1.74 13.30
CA GLY A 202 2.24 -1.67 13.36
C GLY A 202 1.58 -1.11 12.11
N THR A 203 2.34 -0.73 11.07
CA THR A 203 1.80 -0.33 9.78
C THR A 203 1.29 -1.56 9.03
N THR A 204 0.04 -1.53 8.56
CA THR A 204 -0.50 -2.56 7.66
C THR A 204 0.15 -2.44 6.30
N VAL A 205 0.63 -3.53 5.74
CA VAL A 205 1.24 -3.55 4.40
C VAL A 205 0.37 -4.37 3.46
N VAL A 206 -0.01 -3.78 2.33
CA VAL A 206 -0.67 -4.47 1.22
C VAL A 206 0.22 -4.36 0.00
N MET A 207 0.79 -5.47 -0.42
CA MET A 207 1.73 -5.53 -1.54
C MET A 207 1.12 -6.30 -2.71
N ALA A 208 0.88 -5.60 -3.81
CA ALA A 208 0.57 -6.26 -5.08
C ALA A 208 1.88 -6.77 -5.70
N THR A 209 1.90 -8.04 -6.09
CA THR A 209 3.05 -8.64 -6.76
C THR A 209 2.66 -9.89 -7.56
N HIS A 210 3.47 -10.20 -8.56
CA HIS A 210 3.43 -11.48 -9.28
C HIS A 210 4.69 -12.34 -9.00
N ASP A 211 5.58 -11.89 -8.11
CA ASP A 211 6.79 -12.61 -7.74
C ASP A 211 6.50 -13.76 -6.76
N VAL A 212 6.47 -14.97 -7.32
CA VAL A 212 6.23 -16.22 -6.57
C VAL A 212 7.25 -16.43 -5.47
N ALA A 213 8.53 -16.19 -5.77
CA ALA A 213 9.62 -16.49 -4.84
C ALA A 213 9.54 -15.63 -3.56
N ILE A 214 9.22 -14.35 -3.72
CA ILE A 214 9.04 -13.42 -2.60
C ILE A 214 7.87 -13.86 -1.72
N VAL A 215 6.72 -14.19 -2.32
CA VAL A 215 5.53 -14.63 -1.59
C VAL A 215 5.81 -15.89 -0.79
N ASP A 216 6.46 -16.90 -1.42
CA ASP A 216 6.77 -18.17 -0.81
C ASP A 216 7.81 -18.05 0.32
N GLN A 217 8.79 -17.17 0.16
CA GLN A 217 9.81 -16.91 1.17
C GLN A 217 9.24 -16.25 2.42
N MET A 218 8.35 -15.27 2.25
CA MET A 218 7.85 -14.48 3.38
C MET A 218 6.69 -15.14 4.14
N ARG A 219 5.92 -16.02 3.50
CA ARG A 219 4.80 -16.77 4.09
C ARG A 219 3.82 -15.91 4.89
N LYS A 220 3.48 -14.76 4.33
CA LYS A 220 2.44 -13.87 4.87
C LYS A 220 1.07 -14.26 4.32
N ARG A 221 0.02 -13.54 4.70
CA ARG A 221 -1.31 -13.73 4.12
C ARG A 221 -1.30 -13.44 2.64
N VAL A 222 -1.94 -14.30 1.86
CA VAL A 222 -2.08 -14.20 0.40
C VAL A 222 -3.54 -14.09 0.05
N ILE A 223 -3.89 -13.01 -0.64
CA ILE A 223 -5.17 -12.78 -1.28
C ILE A 223 -4.94 -12.89 -2.78
N GLU A 224 -5.63 -13.82 -3.45
CA GLU A 224 -5.49 -14.05 -4.88
C GLU A 224 -6.74 -13.63 -5.63
N LEU A 225 -6.53 -12.80 -6.65
CA LEU A 225 -7.56 -12.39 -7.59
C LEU A 225 -7.36 -13.08 -8.93
N GLU A 226 -8.42 -13.62 -9.49
CA GLU A 226 -8.46 -14.17 -10.83
C GLU A 226 -9.69 -13.64 -11.57
N GLN A 227 -9.48 -12.99 -12.73
CA GLN A 227 -10.55 -12.43 -13.56
C GLN A 227 -11.57 -11.55 -12.78
N GLY A 228 -11.11 -10.82 -11.79
CA GLY A 228 -11.93 -9.95 -10.95
C GLY A 228 -12.56 -10.62 -9.73
N HIS A 229 -12.40 -11.93 -9.57
CA HIS A 229 -12.93 -12.68 -8.42
C HIS A 229 -11.87 -12.96 -7.37
N LEU A 230 -12.29 -13.00 -6.10
CA LEU A 230 -11.47 -13.50 -5.01
C LEU A 230 -11.48 -15.04 -5.05
N VAL A 231 -10.36 -15.66 -5.43
CA VAL A 231 -10.25 -17.12 -5.54
C VAL A 231 -9.53 -17.76 -4.35
N ARG A 232 -8.73 -16.98 -3.60
CA ARG A 232 -8.03 -17.47 -2.42
C ARG A 232 -7.79 -16.35 -1.41
N ASP A 233 -7.94 -16.69 -0.14
CA ASP A 233 -7.55 -15.86 1.01
C ASP A 233 -6.98 -16.79 2.08
N GLN A 234 -5.66 -16.76 2.27
CA GLN A 234 -4.94 -17.70 3.12
C GLN A 234 -3.96 -16.97 4.03
N SER A 235 -4.10 -17.13 5.34
CA SER A 235 -3.35 -16.39 6.37
C SER A 235 -1.84 -16.68 6.39
N ARG A 236 -1.38 -17.82 5.85
CA ARG A 236 0.04 -18.17 5.61
C ARG A 236 0.13 -18.87 4.27
N GLY A 237 0.01 -18.08 3.20
CA GLY A 237 -0.04 -18.60 1.84
C GLY A 237 1.32 -18.76 1.21
N VAL A 238 1.36 -19.62 0.20
CA VAL A 238 2.40 -19.69 -0.84
C VAL A 238 1.76 -19.30 -2.17
N TYR A 239 2.55 -18.89 -3.16
CA TYR A 239 2.00 -18.55 -4.46
C TYR A 239 1.58 -19.83 -5.19
N GLY A 240 0.30 -19.91 -5.52
CA GLY A 240 -0.19 -20.88 -6.51
C GLY A 240 -0.11 -22.34 -6.13
N TYR A 241 -0.69 -22.81 -4.99
CA TYR A 241 -1.22 -24.18 -4.92
C TYR A 241 -2.24 -24.35 -3.79
N SER A 242 -3.48 -24.52 -4.19
CA SER A 242 -4.38 -25.49 -3.56
C SER A 242 -5.04 -26.25 -4.71
N ARG A 243 -4.59 -27.47 -4.96
CA ARG A 243 -5.45 -28.50 -5.52
C ARG A 243 -6.13 -29.20 -4.36
#